data_506becd8a7b0f1cf1ceef6b972ff8830
#
_entry.id   506becd8a7b0f1cf1ceef6b972ff8830
#
_cell.length_a   1.000
_cell.length_b   1.000
_cell.length_c   1.000
_cell.angle_alpha   90.00
_cell.angle_beta   90.00
_cell.angle_gamma   90.00
#
_symmetry.space_group_name_H-M   'P 1'
#
loop_
_entity.id
_entity.type
_entity.pdbx_description
1 polymer ?
#
loop_
_entity_poly.entity_id
_entity_poly.type
_entity_poly.pdbx_seq_one_letter_code
_entity_poly.pdbx_strand_id
1 'polypeptide(L)'
;MRKKVDVLSMDNEKAREFFMKPSSYFSQNLPKYFNLGYLLESAESKLGKKQLKKEMYFENKVYSNFPNVNFLIQTNKTISTYRPITLLHPYIYVDYVNFLTEIKIWEELKERFQNLQEEVKEKIICSSLPFDIETSKEDDSKKEMALNFWKSIEQETIKYSLGYNYLLKLDISNFYGSIYTHTLCWAFHGENYSKEAKNSKNLQNLTGDKCDRKFQWMNYGETVGIPQGNVISDLMSELLLAYIDSELVKKIDDEIDYKIIRYRDDYRIFTKRLEDSTLVKRELVVLLQRFKLNLGESKTSQTTDIISGSLKEDKMYWIEHDPVTKLTSDKFYRSPKILMKKSLEEHKNKKYKTRVFNEFFKKHFHNRTYQATLQKHLLIIKVFSDLYPNSGQLIAALHEFEGRLLDLNYKDFRNIGTEVEVLIAILVDIIKKNPKITEIGVKLLSTLLKKINFEEFEMKYLESNNSNEVQSDFE
;
A
#
# COMPACT_ATOMS: atom_id res chain seq x y z
N MET A 1 -8.14 19.67 -4.07
CA MET A 1 -7.01 18.72 -3.99
C MET A 1 -6.10 19.16 -2.87
N ARG A 2 -5.79 18.28 -1.93
CA ARG A 2 -4.83 18.56 -0.86
C ARG A 2 -3.43 18.67 -1.46
N LYS A 3 -2.60 19.56 -0.92
CA LYS A 3 -1.28 19.83 -1.50
C LYS A 3 -0.33 18.69 -1.17
N LYS A 4 0.21 18.05 -2.20
CA LYS A 4 1.29 17.08 -2.10
C LYS A 4 2.62 17.85 -2.03
N VAL A 5 3.45 17.53 -1.04
CA VAL A 5 4.79 18.12 -0.87
C VAL A 5 5.81 17.00 -0.98
N ASP A 6 6.58 17.01 -2.05
CA ASP A 6 7.67 16.05 -2.27
C ASP A 6 8.75 16.23 -1.20
N VAL A 7 9.28 15.14 -0.67
CA VAL A 7 10.31 15.17 0.36
C VAL A 7 11.58 15.90 -0.10
N LEU A 8 11.93 15.79 -1.38
CA LEU A 8 13.11 16.47 -1.94
C LEU A 8 12.91 17.99 -2.10
N SER A 9 11.65 18.48 -2.05
CA SER A 9 11.37 19.93 -2.04
C SER A 9 11.48 20.56 -0.65
N MET A 10 11.65 19.75 0.40
CA MET A 10 11.75 20.21 1.76
C MET A 10 13.19 20.69 2.09
N ASP A 11 13.29 21.68 2.98
CA ASP A 11 14.53 21.95 3.67
C ASP A 11 14.84 20.84 4.69
N ASN A 12 16.02 20.86 5.28
CA ASN A 12 16.46 19.80 6.20
C ASN A 12 15.60 19.73 7.49
N GLU A 13 15.10 20.86 8.01
CA GLU A 13 14.25 20.86 9.20
C GLU A 13 12.87 20.26 8.90
N LYS A 14 12.24 20.66 7.81
CA LYS A 14 10.95 20.08 7.38
C LYS A 14 11.08 18.61 7.02
N ALA A 15 12.19 18.21 6.38
CA ALA A 15 12.48 16.81 6.11
C ALA A 15 12.62 16.01 7.41
N ARG A 16 13.29 16.59 8.43
CA ARG A 16 13.37 15.98 9.76
C ARG A 16 11.99 15.81 10.40
N GLU A 17 11.17 16.86 10.40
CA GLU A 17 9.79 16.80 10.90
C GLU A 17 8.99 15.72 10.19
N PHE A 18 9.12 15.62 8.86
CA PHE A 18 8.46 14.58 8.08
C PHE A 18 8.94 13.17 8.46
N PHE A 19 10.23 12.93 8.58
CA PHE A 19 10.76 11.62 8.98
C PHE A 19 10.40 11.26 10.41
N MET A 20 10.27 12.23 11.32
CA MET A 20 9.86 11.99 12.70
C MET A 20 8.37 11.69 12.89
N LYS A 21 7.55 11.74 11.84
CA LYS A 21 6.16 11.28 11.90
C LYS A 21 6.08 9.77 12.16
N PRO A 22 5.14 9.28 13.00
CA PRO A 22 4.91 7.85 13.21
C PRO A 22 4.67 7.07 11.91
N SER A 23 4.01 7.71 10.93
CA SER A 23 3.78 7.14 9.60
C SER A 23 5.05 6.95 8.78
N SER A 24 6.05 7.80 8.96
CA SER A 24 7.36 7.69 8.31
C SER A 24 8.25 6.67 8.99
N TYR A 25 8.17 6.59 10.31
CA TYR A 25 8.90 5.62 11.12
C TYR A 25 8.46 4.18 10.83
N PHE A 26 7.13 3.96 10.70
CA PHE A 26 6.61 2.65 10.36
C PHE A 26 5.45 2.77 9.38
N SER A 27 5.66 2.34 8.14
CA SER A 27 4.74 2.52 7.03
C SER A 27 3.56 1.54 7.02
N GLN A 28 3.58 0.50 7.88
CA GLN A 28 2.49 -0.47 7.96
C GLN A 28 1.36 0.04 8.87
N ASN A 29 0.13 -0.42 8.58
CA ASN A 29 -0.99 -0.16 9.46
C ASN A 29 -0.89 -1.03 10.70
N LEU A 30 -0.82 -0.38 11.86
CA LEU A 30 -0.96 -1.03 13.15
C LEU A 30 -2.35 -0.71 13.74
N PRO A 31 -2.88 -1.58 14.63
CA PRO A 31 -4.06 -1.25 15.40
C PRO A 31 -3.90 0.08 16.14
N LYS A 32 -4.98 0.86 16.25
CA LYS A 32 -4.97 2.24 16.79
C LYS A 32 -4.45 2.38 18.22
N TYR A 33 -4.38 1.29 18.97
CA TYR A 33 -3.83 1.30 20.33
C TYR A 33 -2.29 1.30 20.38
N PHE A 34 -1.61 1.10 19.23
CA PHE A 34 -0.16 1.29 19.15
C PHE A 34 0.17 2.76 18.91
N ASN A 35 0.76 3.42 19.87
CA ASN A 35 1.21 4.79 19.76
C ASN A 35 2.73 4.85 19.51
N LEU A 36 3.13 4.79 18.25
CA LEU A 36 4.54 4.89 17.85
C LEU A 36 5.12 6.29 18.03
N GLY A 37 4.28 7.34 18.03
CA GLY A 37 4.70 8.72 18.28
C GLY A 37 5.37 8.87 19.65
N TYR A 38 4.78 8.27 20.68
CA TYR A 38 5.35 8.30 22.03
C TYR A 38 6.76 7.70 22.11
N LEU A 39 7.02 6.64 21.34
CA LEU A 39 8.34 6.01 21.26
C LEU A 39 9.37 6.94 20.61
N LEU A 40 8.99 7.62 19.53
CA LEU A 40 9.84 8.58 18.84
C LEU A 40 10.13 9.81 19.70
N GLU A 41 9.10 10.39 20.33
CA GLU A 41 9.25 11.52 21.26
C GLU A 41 10.18 11.19 22.44
N SER A 42 10.04 10.01 23.01
CA SER A 42 10.92 9.52 24.08
C SER A 42 12.37 9.38 23.61
N ALA A 43 12.60 8.84 22.42
CA ALA A 43 13.95 8.74 21.85
C ALA A 43 14.53 10.11 21.51
N GLU A 44 13.73 11.00 20.92
CA GLU A 44 14.11 12.36 20.57
C GLU A 44 14.45 13.21 21.81
N SER A 45 13.66 13.11 22.88
CA SER A 45 13.90 13.86 24.12
C SER A 45 15.28 13.56 24.74
N LYS A 46 15.78 12.33 24.53
CA LYS A 46 17.09 11.90 25.06
C LYS A 46 18.24 12.13 24.09
N LEU A 47 18.03 11.90 22.80
CA LEU A 47 19.08 12.02 21.78
C LEU A 47 19.18 13.44 21.21
N GLY A 48 18.06 14.18 21.14
CA GLY A 48 17.97 15.49 20.47
C GLY A 48 18.36 15.38 19.00
N LYS A 49 19.17 16.35 18.52
CA LYS A 49 19.76 16.34 17.17
C LYS A 49 21.13 15.65 17.12
N LYS A 50 21.56 14.98 18.20
CA LYS A 50 22.84 14.27 18.24
C LYS A 50 22.74 12.93 17.54
N GLN A 51 23.89 12.43 17.07
CA GLN A 51 24.01 11.08 16.54
C GLN A 51 24.59 10.13 17.61
N LEU A 52 24.25 8.86 17.49
CA LEU A 52 24.84 7.81 18.31
C LEU A 52 26.32 7.65 17.94
N LYS A 53 27.15 7.50 18.96
CA LYS A 53 28.55 7.20 18.73
C LYS A 53 28.74 5.79 18.19
N LYS A 54 29.77 5.59 17.38
CA LYS A 54 30.08 4.29 16.76
C LYS A 54 30.19 3.17 17.81
N GLU A 55 30.80 3.46 18.96
CA GLU A 55 30.97 2.51 20.05
C GLU A 55 29.69 2.05 20.70
N MET A 56 28.57 2.76 20.47
CA MET A 56 27.24 2.36 20.95
C MET A 56 26.62 1.26 20.11
N TYR A 57 27.07 1.09 18.87
CA TYR A 57 26.58 0.02 17.99
C TYR A 57 27.34 -1.31 18.18
N PHE A 58 28.58 -1.26 18.68
CA PHE A 58 29.37 -2.47 18.90
C PHE A 58 30.44 -2.25 19.98
N GLU A 59 30.76 -3.30 20.68
CA GLU A 59 31.80 -3.38 21.70
C GLU A 59 32.94 -4.23 21.17
N ASN A 60 34.20 -3.79 21.45
CA ASN A 60 35.41 -4.54 21.06
C ASN A 60 35.47 -5.00 19.59
N LYS A 61 34.96 -4.18 18.67
CA LYS A 61 34.84 -4.47 17.23
C LYS A 61 33.85 -5.59 16.88
N VAL A 62 33.00 -6.01 17.81
CA VAL A 62 31.91 -6.96 17.60
C VAL A 62 30.59 -6.22 17.66
N TYR A 63 29.67 -6.48 16.73
CA TYR A 63 28.33 -5.88 16.70
C TYR A 63 27.44 -6.47 17.80
N SER A 64 27.85 -6.32 19.04
CA SER A 64 27.23 -7.00 20.19
C SER A 64 26.25 -6.14 20.98
N ASN A 65 26.36 -4.79 20.85
CA ASN A 65 25.54 -3.90 21.68
C ASN A 65 24.10 -3.77 21.23
N PHE A 66 23.79 -4.17 19.98
CA PHE A 66 22.43 -4.15 19.44
C PHE A 66 21.98 -5.49 18.86
N PRO A 67 22.20 -6.63 19.54
CA PRO A 67 21.71 -7.91 19.09
C PRO A 67 20.18 -7.93 19.15
N ASN A 68 19.54 -8.15 17.99
CA ASN A 68 18.07 -8.34 17.90
C ASN A 68 17.25 -7.18 18.51
N VAL A 69 17.75 -5.94 18.49
CA VAL A 69 17.00 -4.77 19.00
C VAL A 69 15.88 -4.33 18.06
N ASN A 70 16.00 -4.65 16.76
CA ASN A 70 14.98 -4.36 15.78
C ASN A 70 13.91 -5.47 15.83
N PHE A 71 12.65 -5.08 15.78
CA PHE A 71 11.55 -6.02 15.82
C PHE A 71 11.15 -6.43 14.40
N LEU A 72 11.30 -7.72 14.07
CA LEU A 72 10.93 -8.28 12.79
C LEU A 72 9.48 -8.76 12.82
N ILE A 73 8.64 -8.15 11.96
CA ILE A 73 7.25 -8.52 11.75
C ILE A 73 7.15 -9.25 10.42
N GLN A 74 6.68 -10.49 10.45
CA GLN A 74 6.43 -11.26 9.23
C GLN A 74 4.97 -11.05 8.79
N THR A 75 4.76 -10.39 7.66
CA THR A 75 3.42 -10.21 7.07
C THR A 75 3.21 -11.20 5.93
N ASN A 76 2.02 -11.80 5.87
CA ASN A 76 1.71 -12.74 4.79
C ASN A 76 1.76 -12.03 3.44
N LYS A 77 2.45 -12.63 2.49
CA LYS A 77 2.49 -12.22 1.09
C LYS A 77 1.60 -13.13 0.24
N THR A 78 1.76 -14.44 0.41
CA THR A 78 0.94 -15.52 -0.17
C THR A 78 0.63 -16.54 0.92
N ILE A 79 0.00 -17.64 0.56
CA ILE A 79 -0.31 -18.74 1.50
C ILE A 79 0.95 -19.29 2.18
N SER A 80 2.09 -19.34 1.46
CA SER A 80 3.34 -19.96 1.92
C SER A 80 4.53 -19.01 1.99
N THR A 81 4.35 -17.73 1.67
CA THR A 81 5.45 -16.75 1.69
C THR A 81 5.13 -15.56 2.57
N TYR A 82 6.15 -15.08 3.26
CA TYR A 82 6.07 -13.93 4.16
C TYR A 82 6.90 -12.77 3.65
N ARG A 83 6.50 -11.55 4.01
CA ARG A 83 7.28 -10.34 3.80
C ARG A 83 7.84 -9.90 5.14
N PRO A 84 9.16 -9.87 5.32
CA PRO A 84 9.76 -9.33 6.52
C PRO A 84 9.62 -7.81 6.53
N ILE A 85 9.05 -7.28 7.60
CA ILE A 85 8.94 -5.84 7.86
C ILE A 85 9.68 -5.57 9.15
N THR A 86 10.58 -4.62 9.14
CA THR A 86 11.43 -4.31 10.30
C THR A 86 10.95 -3.02 10.97
N LEU A 87 10.49 -3.13 12.20
CA LEU A 87 10.32 -1.98 13.09
C LEU A 87 11.67 -1.71 13.75
N LEU A 88 12.33 -0.65 13.31
CA LEU A 88 13.62 -0.25 13.85
C LEU A 88 13.50 0.19 15.31
N HIS A 89 14.56 -0.04 16.10
CA HIS A 89 14.63 0.55 17.44
C HIS A 89 14.57 2.07 17.36
N PRO A 90 13.77 2.77 18.19
CA PRO A 90 13.53 4.21 18.05
C PRO A 90 14.83 5.04 18.06
N TYR A 91 15.78 4.71 18.90
CA TYR A 91 17.09 5.42 18.94
C TYR A 91 17.89 5.25 17.63
N ILE A 92 17.87 4.06 17.04
CA ILE A 92 18.56 3.80 15.77
C ILE A 92 17.90 4.61 14.65
N TYR A 93 16.55 4.64 14.64
CA TYR A 93 15.82 5.42 13.66
C TYR A 93 16.08 6.91 13.78
N VAL A 94 15.97 7.47 15.00
CA VAL A 94 16.24 8.91 15.27
C VAL A 94 17.69 9.26 14.95
N ASP A 95 18.65 8.39 15.25
CA ASP A 95 20.05 8.57 14.86
C ASP A 95 20.21 8.71 13.35
N TYR A 96 19.54 7.84 12.59
CA TYR A 96 19.61 7.91 11.13
C TYR A 96 18.90 9.15 10.57
N VAL A 97 17.75 9.54 11.14
CA VAL A 97 17.06 10.81 10.80
C VAL A 97 18.01 11.99 11.04
N ASN A 98 18.62 12.07 12.22
CA ASN A 98 19.54 13.16 12.57
C ASN A 98 20.74 13.24 11.61
N PHE A 99 21.29 12.09 11.23
CA PHE A 99 22.38 12.01 10.25
C PHE A 99 21.92 12.50 8.87
N LEU A 100 20.82 11.96 8.36
CA LEU A 100 20.35 12.23 6.99
C LEU A 100 19.92 13.69 6.81
N THR A 101 19.40 14.32 7.88
CA THR A 101 18.91 15.70 7.86
C THR A 101 19.95 16.72 8.32
N GLU A 102 21.23 16.34 8.46
CA GLU A 102 22.31 17.33 8.53
C GLU A 102 22.33 18.18 7.25
N ILE A 103 22.44 19.49 7.38
CA ILE A 103 22.32 20.44 6.26
C ILE A 103 23.16 19.99 5.05
N LYS A 104 24.44 19.69 5.28
CA LYS A 104 25.35 19.29 4.19
C LYS A 104 24.94 17.99 3.53
N ILE A 105 24.52 17.01 4.31
CA ILE A 105 24.13 15.67 3.82
C ILE A 105 22.82 15.76 3.07
N TRP A 106 21.85 16.53 3.60
CA TRP A 106 20.56 16.70 2.99
C TRP A 106 20.63 17.42 1.63
N GLU A 107 21.45 18.50 1.54
CA GLU A 107 21.67 19.22 0.29
C GLU A 107 22.40 18.35 -0.75
N GLU A 108 23.43 17.60 -0.35
CA GLU A 108 24.15 16.68 -1.21
C GLU A 108 23.21 15.59 -1.77
N LEU A 109 22.33 15.04 -0.92
CA LEU A 109 21.32 14.05 -1.32
C LEU A 109 20.34 14.64 -2.33
N LYS A 110 19.80 15.84 -2.09
CA LYS A 110 18.88 16.52 -3.00
C LYS A 110 19.52 16.81 -4.35
N GLU A 111 20.71 17.38 -4.35
CA GLU A 111 21.48 17.66 -5.58
C GLU A 111 21.71 16.36 -6.37
N ARG A 112 22.07 15.27 -5.70
CA ARG A 112 22.27 13.99 -6.34
C ARG A 112 20.99 13.45 -6.99
N PHE A 113 19.86 13.47 -6.28
CA PHE A 113 18.57 13.09 -6.85
C PHE A 113 18.21 13.96 -8.06
N GLN A 114 18.38 15.27 -7.94
CA GLN A 114 18.06 16.22 -9.03
C GLN A 114 18.86 15.92 -10.27
N ASN A 115 20.17 15.67 -10.15
CA ASN A 115 21.03 15.33 -11.28
C ASN A 115 20.60 14.00 -11.93
N LEU A 116 20.33 12.96 -11.13
CA LEU A 116 19.88 11.66 -11.64
C LEU A 116 18.50 11.74 -12.33
N GLN A 117 17.56 12.51 -11.77
CA GLN A 117 16.25 12.71 -12.37
C GLN A 117 16.33 13.47 -13.69
N GLU A 118 17.19 14.49 -13.80
CA GLU A 118 17.39 15.24 -15.02
C GLU A 118 17.95 14.36 -16.14
N GLU A 119 18.88 13.44 -15.83
CA GLU A 119 19.43 12.50 -16.80
C GLU A 119 18.39 11.56 -17.41
N VAL A 120 17.32 11.23 -16.70
CA VAL A 120 16.33 10.23 -17.11
C VAL A 120 14.95 10.80 -17.47
N LYS A 121 14.69 12.08 -17.25
CA LYS A 121 13.36 12.71 -17.34
C LYS A 121 12.60 12.45 -18.64
N GLU A 122 13.33 12.33 -19.75
CA GLU A 122 12.73 12.08 -21.07
C GLU A 122 12.30 10.63 -21.30
N LYS A 123 12.87 9.69 -20.57
CA LYS A 123 12.67 8.25 -20.77
C LYS A 123 11.96 7.56 -19.59
N ILE A 124 12.20 7.99 -18.34
CA ILE A 124 11.73 7.31 -17.15
C ILE A 124 10.95 8.26 -16.23
N ILE A 125 9.77 7.83 -15.81
CA ILE A 125 8.95 8.50 -14.80
C ILE A 125 9.02 7.66 -13.51
N CYS A 126 9.65 8.22 -12.48
CA CYS A 126 9.62 7.66 -11.14
C CYS A 126 8.42 8.24 -10.36
N SER A 127 7.59 7.38 -9.79
CA SER A 127 6.38 7.78 -9.06
C SER A 127 6.37 7.33 -7.59
N SER A 128 7.50 6.88 -7.08
CA SER A 128 7.64 6.29 -5.74
C SER A 128 8.42 7.12 -4.73
N LEU A 129 8.82 8.32 -5.08
CA LEU A 129 9.45 9.22 -4.11
C LEU A 129 8.52 9.51 -2.93
N PRO A 130 9.04 9.47 -1.69
CA PRO A 130 8.26 9.84 -0.53
C PRO A 130 7.74 11.27 -0.60
N PHE A 131 6.55 11.49 -0.13
CA PHE A 131 5.92 12.82 -0.07
C PHE A 131 5.04 12.96 1.17
N ASP A 132 4.82 14.19 1.59
CA ASP A 132 3.88 14.53 2.66
C ASP A 132 2.56 15.03 2.07
N ILE A 133 1.48 14.83 2.83
CA ILE A 133 0.17 15.40 2.53
C ILE A 133 -0.21 16.30 3.70
N GLU A 134 -0.43 17.58 3.43
CA GLU A 134 -0.95 18.52 4.44
C GLU A 134 -2.36 18.10 4.87
N THR A 135 -2.48 17.30 5.93
CA THR A 135 -3.75 16.84 6.49
C THR A 135 -3.77 16.97 8.01
N SER A 136 -4.98 17.24 8.53
CA SER A 136 -5.22 17.32 9.98
C SER A 136 -5.38 15.95 10.67
N LYS A 137 -5.38 14.83 9.92
CA LYS A 137 -5.54 13.46 10.45
C LYS A 137 -4.58 12.49 9.75
N GLU A 138 -3.71 11.85 10.50
CA GLU A 138 -2.69 10.90 10.01
C GLU A 138 -3.26 9.66 9.29
N ASP A 139 -4.38 9.09 9.78
CA ASP A 139 -5.00 7.88 9.20
C ASP A 139 -5.54 8.10 7.79
N ASP A 140 -6.02 9.30 7.48
CA ASP A 140 -6.53 9.64 6.15
C ASP A 140 -5.38 9.84 5.16
N SER A 141 -4.20 10.27 5.62
CA SER A 141 -3.05 10.55 4.77
C SER A 141 -2.49 9.27 4.10
N LYS A 142 -2.32 8.18 4.83
CA LYS A 142 -1.79 6.91 4.30
C LYS A 142 -2.69 6.28 3.24
N LYS A 143 -4.01 6.28 3.48
CA LYS A 143 -5.00 5.75 2.51
C LYS A 143 -5.06 6.61 1.25
N GLU A 144 -5.04 7.92 1.41
CA GLU A 144 -5.07 8.88 0.30
C GLU A 144 -3.77 8.84 -0.51
N MET A 145 -2.62 8.65 0.15
CA MET A 145 -1.33 8.43 -0.50
C MET A 145 -1.35 7.22 -1.42
N ALA A 146 -1.80 6.07 -0.92
CA ALA A 146 -1.86 4.83 -1.71
C ALA A 146 -2.84 4.94 -2.88
N LEU A 147 -4.01 5.54 -2.68
CA LEU A 147 -5.02 5.71 -3.73
C LEU A 147 -4.59 6.68 -4.83
N ASN A 148 -4.06 7.84 -4.46
CA ASN A 148 -3.60 8.85 -5.42
C ASN A 148 -2.44 8.34 -6.25
N PHE A 149 -1.57 7.57 -5.63
CA PHE A 149 -0.43 6.92 -6.25
C PHE A 149 -0.85 5.94 -7.36
N TRP A 150 -1.71 4.96 -7.04
CA TRP A 150 -2.17 3.97 -8.03
C TRP A 150 -2.96 4.62 -9.16
N LYS A 151 -3.80 5.63 -8.85
CA LYS A 151 -4.50 6.40 -9.89
C LYS A 151 -3.52 7.09 -10.84
N SER A 152 -2.44 7.67 -10.34
CA SER A 152 -1.42 8.31 -11.18
C SER A 152 -0.76 7.32 -12.13
N ILE A 153 -0.32 6.15 -11.64
CA ILE A 153 0.30 5.12 -12.48
C ILE A 153 -0.66 4.58 -13.52
N GLU A 154 -1.89 4.27 -13.14
CA GLU A 154 -2.91 3.79 -14.08
C GLU A 154 -3.17 4.82 -15.18
N GLN A 155 -3.31 6.10 -14.84
CA GLN A 155 -3.55 7.17 -15.80
C GLN A 155 -2.36 7.35 -16.76
N GLU A 156 -1.13 7.38 -16.27
CA GLU A 156 0.06 7.48 -17.12
C GLU A 156 0.23 6.23 -17.99
N THR A 157 -0.06 5.03 -17.46
CA THR A 157 -0.02 3.79 -18.26
C THR A 157 -1.04 3.82 -19.39
N ILE A 158 -2.28 4.25 -19.11
CA ILE A 158 -3.33 4.39 -20.13
C ILE A 158 -2.93 5.42 -21.19
N LYS A 159 -2.35 6.54 -20.76
CA LYS A 159 -1.87 7.59 -21.67
C LYS A 159 -0.82 7.03 -22.65
N TYR A 160 0.14 6.24 -22.16
CA TYR A 160 1.14 5.62 -23.05
C TYR A 160 0.56 4.52 -23.95
N SER A 161 -0.58 3.93 -23.60
CA SER A 161 -1.26 2.96 -24.48
C SER A 161 -1.65 3.54 -25.85
N LEU A 162 -1.75 4.86 -25.96
CA LEU A 162 -2.08 5.53 -27.23
C LEU A 162 -0.89 5.64 -28.18
N GLY A 163 0.33 5.54 -27.66
CA GLY A 163 1.57 5.76 -28.46
C GLY A 163 2.48 4.55 -28.59
N TYR A 164 2.25 3.49 -27.80
CA TYR A 164 3.07 2.28 -27.73
C TYR A 164 2.23 1.03 -27.93
N ASN A 165 2.86 -0.04 -28.45
CA ASN A 165 2.16 -1.29 -28.79
C ASN A 165 2.44 -2.42 -27.79
N TYR A 166 3.50 -2.33 -27.00
CA TYR A 166 3.92 -3.35 -26.07
C TYR A 166 4.12 -2.77 -24.68
N LEU A 167 3.62 -3.46 -23.69
CA LEU A 167 3.86 -3.22 -22.27
C LEU A 167 4.56 -4.45 -21.68
N LEU A 168 5.78 -4.27 -21.20
CA LEU A 168 6.53 -5.24 -20.42
C LEU A 168 6.53 -4.82 -18.95
N LYS A 169 6.08 -5.70 -18.07
CA LYS A 169 6.13 -5.52 -16.62
C LYS A 169 7.23 -6.37 -16.04
N LEU A 170 8.03 -5.80 -15.16
CA LEU A 170 9.13 -6.45 -14.47
C LEU A 170 9.09 -6.08 -13.00
N ASP A 171 9.48 -7.00 -12.12
CA ASP A 171 9.56 -6.80 -10.67
C ASP A 171 10.93 -7.28 -10.18
N ILE A 172 11.59 -6.52 -9.31
CA ILE A 172 12.85 -6.95 -8.70
C ILE A 172 12.52 -7.86 -7.52
N SER A 173 13.07 -9.07 -7.56
CA SER A 173 12.80 -10.07 -6.52
C SER A 173 13.46 -9.69 -5.19
N ASN A 174 12.70 -9.79 -4.10
CA ASN A 174 13.19 -9.51 -2.72
C ASN A 174 14.02 -8.23 -2.61
N PHE A 175 13.55 -7.14 -3.23
CA PHE A 175 14.33 -5.92 -3.45
C PHE A 175 15.06 -5.43 -2.19
N TYR A 176 14.34 -5.07 -1.12
CA TYR A 176 14.95 -4.55 0.11
C TYR A 176 15.92 -5.54 0.77
N GLY A 177 15.59 -6.83 0.76
CA GLY A 177 16.43 -7.88 1.32
C GLY A 177 17.66 -8.21 0.47
N SER A 178 17.70 -7.76 -0.79
CA SER A 178 18.80 -8.02 -1.73
C SER A 178 19.72 -6.82 -1.94
N ILE A 179 19.36 -5.63 -1.47
CA ILE A 179 20.21 -4.44 -1.62
C ILE A 179 21.57 -4.69 -0.96
N TYR A 180 22.63 -4.66 -1.75
CA TYR A 180 24.00 -4.68 -1.26
C TYR A 180 24.35 -3.27 -0.75
N THR A 181 24.54 -3.09 0.55
CA THR A 181 24.60 -1.77 1.18
C THR A 181 25.70 -0.86 0.60
N HIS A 182 26.81 -1.43 0.16
CA HIS A 182 27.88 -0.66 -0.51
C HIS A 182 27.43 0.01 -1.80
N THR A 183 26.35 -0.48 -2.44
CA THR A 183 25.81 0.17 -3.64
C THR A 183 25.16 1.51 -3.35
N LEU A 184 24.83 1.81 -2.09
CA LEU A 184 24.38 3.13 -1.67
C LEU A 184 25.48 4.18 -1.86
N CYS A 185 26.75 3.82 -1.56
CA CYS A 185 27.88 4.69 -1.84
C CYS A 185 28.02 4.96 -3.35
N TRP A 186 27.78 3.95 -4.19
CA TRP A 186 27.79 4.13 -5.65
C TRP A 186 26.64 5.01 -6.13
N ALA A 187 25.47 4.88 -5.52
CA ALA A 187 24.32 5.71 -5.85
C ALA A 187 24.56 7.20 -5.55
N PHE A 188 25.22 7.51 -4.42
CA PHE A 188 25.59 8.88 -4.06
C PHE A 188 26.66 9.46 -5.00
N HIS A 189 27.75 8.74 -5.23
CA HIS A 189 28.97 9.30 -5.78
C HIS A 189 29.38 8.74 -7.14
N GLY A 190 28.67 7.73 -7.65
CA GLY A 190 29.09 6.93 -8.81
C GLY A 190 30.03 5.78 -8.41
N GLU A 191 29.95 4.67 -9.15
CA GLU A 191 30.71 3.47 -8.83
C GLU A 191 32.23 3.68 -8.98
N ASN A 192 32.67 4.30 -10.07
CA ASN A 192 34.07 4.52 -10.34
C ASN A 192 34.74 5.39 -9.28
N TYR A 193 34.11 6.52 -8.94
CA TYR A 193 34.60 7.43 -7.92
C TYR A 193 34.68 6.76 -6.53
N SER A 194 33.65 5.98 -6.18
CA SER A 194 33.63 5.23 -4.91
C SER A 194 34.73 4.18 -4.83
N LYS A 195 35.05 3.51 -5.94
CA LYS A 195 36.17 2.54 -6.02
C LYS A 195 37.53 3.21 -5.92
N GLU A 196 37.70 4.34 -6.56
CA GLU A 196 38.94 5.16 -6.48
C GLU A 196 39.13 5.70 -5.06
N ALA A 197 38.08 6.22 -4.42
CA ALA A 197 38.12 6.66 -3.03
C ALA A 197 38.47 5.53 -2.06
N LYS A 198 38.02 4.29 -2.32
CA LYS A 198 38.43 3.11 -1.55
C LYS A 198 39.92 2.84 -1.67
N ASN A 199 40.46 2.90 -2.87
CA ASN A 199 41.89 2.66 -3.13
C ASN A 199 42.78 3.73 -2.49
N SER A 200 42.33 4.99 -2.49
CA SER A 200 43.05 6.15 -1.86
C SER A 200 42.79 6.28 -0.36
N LYS A 201 42.08 5.35 0.28
CA LYS A 201 41.67 5.36 1.69
C LYS A 201 40.80 6.58 2.12
N ASN A 202 40.17 7.25 1.16
CA ASN A 202 39.29 8.39 1.41
C ASN A 202 37.80 8.03 1.49
N LEU A 203 37.45 6.76 1.29
CA LEU A 203 36.07 6.27 1.23
C LEU A 203 35.24 6.68 2.47
N GLN A 204 35.82 6.56 3.65
CA GLN A 204 35.18 6.88 4.94
C GLN A 204 34.71 8.35 5.07
N ASN A 205 35.22 9.25 4.23
CA ASN A 205 34.83 10.66 4.23
C ASN A 205 33.55 10.90 3.39
N LEU A 206 33.19 9.94 2.50
CA LEU A 206 32.06 10.05 1.61
C LEU A 206 30.74 9.84 2.36
N THR A 207 29.75 10.67 2.05
CA THR A 207 28.39 10.57 2.60
C THR A 207 27.76 9.21 2.32
N GLY A 208 27.91 8.69 1.12
CA GLY A 208 27.42 7.37 0.75
C GLY A 208 28.03 6.22 1.57
N ASP A 209 29.32 6.29 1.92
CA ASP A 209 29.98 5.29 2.80
C ASP A 209 29.46 5.40 4.26
N LYS A 210 29.19 6.61 4.72
CA LYS A 210 28.58 6.81 6.05
C LYS A 210 27.17 6.24 6.10
N CYS A 211 26.35 6.42 5.04
CA CYS A 211 25.03 5.79 4.90
C CYS A 211 25.14 4.26 4.92
N ASP A 212 26.03 3.69 4.11
CA ASP A 212 26.32 2.27 4.05
C ASP A 212 26.66 1.70 5.45
N ARG A 213 27.58 2.31 6.13
CA ARG A 213 27.99 1.87 7.49
C ARG A 213 26.87 1.93 8.50
N LYS A 214 26.01 2.96 8.45
CA LYS A 214 24.88 3.06 9.36
C LYS A 214 23.88 1.91 9.13
N PHE A 215 23.62 1.51 7.89
CA PHE A 215 22.81 0.33 7.63
C PHE A 215 23.47 -0.96 8.13
N GLN A 216 24.75 -1.12 7.93
CA GLN A 216 25.49 -2.27 8.47
C GLN A 216 25.45 -2.30 10.01
N TRP A 217 25.68 -1.16 10.67
CA TRP A 217 25.70 -1.11 12.14
C TRP A 217 24.35 -1.46 12.75
N MET A 218 23.23 -1.05 12.14
CA MET A 218 21.91 -1.42 12.63
C MET A 218 21.51 -2.86 12.32
N ASN A 219 22.29 -3.56 11.51
CA ASN A 219 22.02 -4.92 11.02
C ASN A 219 23.22 -5.87 11.25
N TYR A 220 23.82 -5.86 12.41
CA TYR A 220 24.93 -6.76 12.79
C TYR A 220 26.16 -6.73 11.89
N GLY A 221 26.40 -5.68 11.13
CA GLY A 221 27.46 -5.62 10.15
C GLY A 221 27.18 -6.38 8.85
N GLU A 222 25.96 -6.89 8.68
CA GLU A 222 25.52 -7.46 7.43
C GLU A 222 25.52 -6.40 6.32
N THR A 223 26.05 -6.79 5.17
CA THR A 223 26.17 -5.92 3.99
C THR A 223 25.09 -6.16 2.96
N VAL A 224 24.15 -7.07 3.23
CA VAL A 224 23.05 -7.44 2.34
C VAL A 224 21.73 -7.21 3.04
N GLY A 225 20.85 -6.47 2.38
CA GLY A 225 19.56 -6.09 2.90
C GLY A 225 19.56 -4.75 3.64
N ILE A 226 18.47 -4.01 3.46
CA ILE A 226 18.12 -2.83 4.26
C ILE A 226 16.75 -3.04 4.91
N PRO A 227 16.50 -2.44 6.10
CA PRO A 227 15.23 -2.63 6.82
C PRO A 227 14.03 -2.13 6.01
N GLN A 228 13.11 -3.02 5.64
CA GLN A 228 11.87 -2.64 4.98
C GLN A 228 10.83 -2.19 6.01
N GLY A 229 10.09 -1.10 5.74
CA GLY A 229 8.95 -0.68 6.55
C GLY A 229 9.06 0.75 7.10
N ASN A 230 10.03 1.53 6.68
CA ASN A 230 10.19 2.93 7.04
C ASN A 230 10.56 3.79 5.82
N VAL A 231 10.21 5.08 5.88
CA VAL A 231 10.38 6.01 4.75
C VAL A 231 11.85 6.31 4.43
N ILE A 232 12.75 6.22 5.41
CA ILE A 232 14.19 6.44 5.15
C ILE A 232 14.76 5.34 4.27
N SER A 233 14.43 4.07 4.57
CA SER A 233 14.82 2.95 3.70
C SER A 233 14.18 3.07 2.31
N ASP A 234 12.94 3.55 2.24
CA ASP A 234 12.28 3.84 0.97
C ASP A 234 13.06 4.90 0.17
N LEU A 235 13.47 6.01 0.80
CA LEU A 235 14.23 7.07 0.13
C LEU A 235 15.61 6.58 -0.33
N MET A 236 16.32 5.81 0.50
CA MET A 236 17.64 5.28 0.13
C MET A 236 17.56 4.25 -0.99
N SER A 237 16.52 3.41 -0.99
CA SER A 237 16.26 2.47 -2.08
C SER A 237 15.91 3.19 -3.38
N GLU A 238 15.18 4.32 -3.31
CA GLU A 238 14.88 5.16 -4.48
C GLU A 238 16.13 5.83 -5.05
N LEU A 239 17.08 6.24 -4.20
CA LEU A 239 18.36 6.78 -4.67
C LEU A 239 19.15 5.73 -5.47
N LEU A 240 19.18 4.48 -4.97
CA LEU A 240 19.82 3.37 -5.69
C LEU A 240 19.14 3.11 -7.03
N LEU A 241 17.83 3.06 -7.06
CA LEU A 241 17.07 2.84 -8.28
C LEU A 241 17.20 4.00 -9.27
N ALA A 242 17.22 5.26 -8.80
CA ALA A 242 17.48 6.42 -9.65
C ALA A 242 18.86 6.34 -10.31
N TYR A 243 19.88 5.85 -9.59
CA TYR A 243 21.20 5.62 -10.17
C TYR A 243 21.20 4.47 -11.20
N ILE A 244 20.48 3.38 -10.91
CA ILE A 244 20.30 2.27 -11.89
C ILE A 244 19.57 2.76 -13.14
N ASP A 245 18.54 3.59 -12.98
CA ASP A 245 17.79 4.20 -14.09
C ASP A 245 18.67 5.07 -14.96
N SER A 246 19.52 5.92 -14.36
CA SER A 246 20.50 6.76 -15.06
C SER A 246 21.49 5.89 -15.86
N GLU A 247 22.03 4.84 -15.24
CA GLU A 247 22.94 3.92 -15.93
C GLU A 247 22.24 3.13 -17.06
N LEU A 248 20.95 2.84 -16.91
CA LEU A 248 20.14 2.17 -17.95
C LEU A 248 19.96 3.07 -19.17
N VAL A 249 19.58 4.33 -18.97
CA VAL A 249 19.38 5.29 -20.07
C VAL A 249 20.69 5.49 -20.84
N LYS A 250 21.84 5.56 -20.16
CA LYS A 250 23.16 5.69 -20.81
C LYS A 250 23.58 4.50 -21.68
N LYS A 251 22.97 3.31 -21.45
CA LYS A 251 23.29 2.09 -22.19
C LYS A 251 22.39 1.82 -23.39
N ILE A 252 21.20 2.39 -23.38
CA ILE A 252 20.22 2.18 -24.47
C ILE A 252 20.43 3.25 -25.53
N ASP A 253 20.48 2.82 -26.77
CA ASP A 253 20.62 3.69 -27.92
C ASP A 253 19.47 4.71 -27.97
N ASP A 254 19.79 5.98 -28.24
CA ASP A 254 18.81 7.06 -28.33
C ASP A 254 17.79 6.88 -29.46
N GLU A 255 18.12 6.10 -30.51
CA GLU A 255 17.20 5.76 -31.59
C GLU A 255 16.04 4.85 -31.15
N ILE A 256 16.17 4.18 -29.99
CA ILE A 256 15.13 3.32 -29.46
C ILE A 256 14.06 4.17 -28.76
N ASP A 257 12.84 4.08 -29.28
CA ASP A 257 11.68 4.75 -28.69
C ASP A 257 11.07 3.89 -27.59
N TYR A 258 11.35 4.26 -26.35
CA TYR A 258 10.79 3.61 -25.17
C TYR A 258 10.43 4.62 -24.08
N LYS A 259 9.51 4.24 -23.20
CA LYS A 259 9.19 4.93 -21.94
C LYS A 259 9.13 3.91 -20.82
N ILE A 260 9.49 4.34 -19.63
CA ILE A 260 9.42 3.53 -18.42
C ILE A 260 8.63 4.29 -17.36
N ILE A 261 7.67 3.62 -16.74
CA ILE A 261 7.08 4.05 -15.48
C ILE A 261 7.61 3.11 -14.41
N ARG A 262 8.29 3.67 -13.41
CA ARG A 262 8.82 2.90 -12.29
C ARG A 262 8.14 3.29 -10.98
N TYR A 263 7.78 2.26 -10.24
CA TYR A 263 7.35 2.39 -8.86
C TYR A 263 8.13 1.43 -7.98
N ARG A 264 9.10 1.96 -7.22
CA ARG A 264 10.04 1.13 -6.46
C ARG A 264 10.64 0.07 -7.38
N ASP A 265 10.46 -1.20 -7.00
CA ASP A 265 10.93 -2.38 -7.70
C ASP A 265 10.09 -2.78 -8.92
N ASP A 266 8.93 -2.19 -9.14
CA ASP A 266 8.04 -2.44 -10.29
C ASP A 266 8.39 -1.56 -11.48
N TYR A 267 8.80 -2.13 -12.61
CA TYR A 267 9.07 -1.48 -13.88
C TYR A 267 7.96 -1.76 -14.88
N ARG A 268 7.48 -0.74 -15.57
CA ARG A 268 6.57 -0.82 -16.72
C ARG A 268 7.23 -0.18 -17.91
N ILE A 269 7.64 -1.01 -18.87
CA ILE A 269 8.40 -0.61 -20.05
C ILE A 269 7.48 -0.63 -21.25
N PHE A 270 7.37 0.50 -21.93
CA PHE A 270 6.54 0.71 -23.11
C PHE A 270 7.44 0.83 -24.34
N THR A 271 7.15 0.08 -25.41
CA THR A 271 7.89 0.11 -26.66
C THR A 271 6.95 0.00 -27.85
N LYS A 272 7.42 0.44 -29.03
CA LYS A 272 6.68 0.30 -30.29
C LYS A 272 6.93 -1.06 -30.93
N ARG A 273 8.12 -1.64 -30.74
CA ARG A 273 8.51 -2.93 -31.31
C ARG A 273 8.85 -3.93 -30.20
N LEU A 274 8.65 -5.20 -30.50
CA LEU A 274 8.95 -6.30 -29.56
C LEU A 274 10.46 -6.43 -29.30
N GLU A 275 11.27 -6.23 -30.32
CA GLU A 275 12.72 -6.28 -30.25
C GLU A 275 13.27 -5.25 -29.28
N ASP A 276 12.74 -4.02 -29.31
CA ASP A 276 13.12 -2.94 -28.40
C ASP A 276 12.80 -3.32 -26.94
N SER A 277 11.63 -3.92 -26.71
CA SER A 277 11.25 -4.42 -25.38
C SER A 277 12.24 -5.48 -24.86
N THR A 278 12.67 -6.40 -25.73
CA THR A 278 13.64 -7.44 -25.41
C THR A 278 15.02 -6.86 -25.10
N LEU A 279 15.45 -5.84 -25.89
CA LEU A 279 16.71 -5.17 -25.68
C LEU A 279 16.74 -4.40 -24.36
N VAL A 280 15.72 -3.58 -24.08
CA VAL A 280 15.63 -2.82 -22.84
C VAL A 280 15.61 -3.78 -21.62
N LYS A 281 14.86 -4.88 -21.71
CA LYS A 281 14.85 -5.93 -20.67
C LYS A 281 16.26 -6.48 -20.43
N ARG A 282 16.96 -6.84 -21.50
CA ARG A 282 18.30 -7.42 -21.41
C ARG A 282 19.29 -6.48 -20.74
N GLU A 283 19.33 -5.22 -21.14
CA GLU A 283 20.22 -4.21 -20.55
C GLU A 283 19.89 -3.98 -19.07
N LEU A 284 18.59 -3.93 -18.72
CA LEU A 284 18.17 -3.82 -17.32
C LEU A 284 18.61 -5.05 -16.49
N VAL A 285 18.45 -6.28 -17.01
CA VAL A 285 18.89 -7.51 -16.32
C VAL A 285 20.39 -7.48 -16.05
N VAL A 286 21.19 -7.18 -17.07
CA VAL A 286 22.65 -7.10 -16.94
C VAL A 286 23.06 -6.05 -15.90
N LEU A 287 22.35 -4.92 -15.90
CA LEU A 287 22.62 -3.85 -14.96
C LEU A 287 22.23 -4.24 -13.52
N LEU A 288 21.03 -4.81 -13.32
CA LEU A 288 20.60 -5.29 -12.02
C LEU A 288 21.56 -6.33 -11.42
N GLN A 289 22.07 -7.26 -12.23
CA GLN A 289 23.06 -8.25 -11.79
C GLN A 289 24.36 -7.59 -11.29
N ARG A 290 24.80 -6.48 -11.94
CA ARG A 290 25.95 -5.68 -11.46
C ARG A 290 25.72 -5.14 -10.04
N PHE A 291 24.47 -4.77 -9.71
CA PHE A 291 24.05 -4.32 -8.38
C PHE A 291 23.62 -5.45 -7.44
N LYS A 292 23.81 -6.73 -7.83
CA LYS A 292 23.39 -7.92 -7.06
C LYS A 292 21.89 -8.04 -6.88
N LEU A 293 21.12 -7.43 -7.76
CA LEU A 293 19.67 -7.51 -7.81
C LEU A 293 19.23 -8.49 -8.91
N ASN A 294 18.09 -9.15 -8.73
CA ASN A 294 17.56 -10.11 -9.69
C ASN A 294 16.08 -9.81 -10.00
N LEU A 295 15.68 -10.07 -11.23
CA LEU A 295 14.26 -10.00 -11.61
C LEU A 295 13.47 -11.19 -11.06
N GLY A 296 12.21 -10.95 -10.70
CA GLY A 296 11.24 -11.97 -10.37
C GLY A 296 10.60 -12.52 -11.64
N GLU A 297 11.03 -13.72 -12.10
CA GLU A 297 10.51 -14.30 -13.33
C GLU A 297 9.00 -14.55 -13.30
N SER A 298 8.46 -15.00 -12.17
CA SER A 298 7.02 -15.26 -11.99
C SER A 298 6.12 -14.04 -12.14
N LYS A 299 6.68 -12.84 -12.04
CA LYS A 299 5.97 -11.57 -12.18
C LYS A 299 6.31 -10.82 -13.47
N THR A 300 7.19 -11.38 -14.27
CA THR A 300 7.51 -10.84 -15.59
C THR A 300 6.38 -11.17 -16.55
N SER A 301 5.75 -10.16 -17.11
CA SER A 301 4.69 -10.32 -18.11
C SER A 301 4.79 -9.31 -19.23
N GLN A 302 4.45 -9.74 -20.43
CA GLN A 302 4.42 -8.89 -21.61
C GLN A 302 3.05 -8.98 -22.27
N THR A 303 2.50 -7.85 -22.66
CA THR A 303 1.18 -7.76 -23.31
C THR A 303 1.13 -6.69 -24.38
N THR A 304 0.27 -6.90 -25.36
CA THR A 304 -0.13 -5.90 -26.35
C THR A 304 -1.43 -5.18 -25.94
N ASP A 305 -2.19 -5.75 -25.01
CA ASP A 305 -3.33 -5.09 -24.38
C ASP A 305 -2.85 -4.26 -23.18
N ILE A 306 -2.36 -3.04 -23.48
CA ILE A 306 -1.77 -2.15 -22.48
C ILE A 306 -2.82 -1.68 -21.48
N ILE A 307 -4.07 -1.47 -21.90
CA ILE A 307 -5.15 -0.95 -21.04
C ILE A 307 -5.47 -1.98 -19.95
N SER A 308 -5.79 -3.20 -20.33
CA SER A 308 -6.02 -4.29 -19.35
C SER A 308 -4.76 -4.58 -18.55
N GLY A 309 -3.60 -4.55 -19.20
CA GLY A 309 -2.30 -4.66 -18.54
C GLY A 309 -2.00 -3.54 -17.56
N SER A 310 -2.63 -2.37 -17.64
CA SER A 310 -2.44 -1.27 -16.68
C SER A 310 -3.04 -1.56 -15.32
N LEU A 311 -4.09 -2.36 -15.28
CA LEU A 311 -4.80 -2.71 -14.06
C LEU A 311 -4.08 -3.86 -13.33
N LYS A 312 -4.27 -3.94 -12.03
CA LYS A 312 -3.85 -5.11 -11.25
C LYS A 312 -4.79 -6.27 -11.53
N GLU A 313 -4.25 -7.49 -11.52
CA GLU A 313 -5.02 -8.72 -11.77
C GLU A 313 -6.18 -8.88 -10.77
N ASP A 314 -5.93 -8.59 -9.50
CA ASP A 314 -6.95 -8.62 -8.46
C ASP A 314 -8.07 -7.60 -8.71
N LYS A 315 -7.75 -6.42 -9.23
CA LYS A 315 -8.73 -5.39 -9.60
C LYS A 315 -9.53 -5.80 -10.84
N MET A 316 -8.87 -6.38 -11.85
CA MET A 316 -9.54 -6.91 -13.04
C MET A 316 -10.50 -8.03 -12.67
N TYR A 317 -10.03 -9.01 -11.88
CA TYR A 317 -10.87 -10.10 -11.40
C TYR A 317 -12.11 -9.57 -10.66
N TRP A 318 -11.93 -8.55 -9.78
CA TRP A 318 -13.04 -7.94 -9.05
C TRP A 318 -14.03 -7.23 -9.99
N ILE A 319 -13.57 -6.48 -10.98
CA ILE A 319 -14.41 -5.83 -11.98
C ILE A 319 -15.25 -6.86 -12.75
N GLU A 320 -14.66 -7.98 -13.12
CA GLU A 320 -15.33 -9.06 -13.85
C GLU A 320 -16.32 -9.85 -12.98
N HIS A 321 -16.06 -9.96 -11.68
CA HIS A 321 -16.82 -10.82 -10.76
C HIS A 321 -17.58 -10.03 -9.68
N ASP A 322 -17.63 -8.70 -9.79
CA ASP A 322 -18.30 -7.83 -8.81
C ASP A 322 -19.75 -8.35 -8.56
N PRO A 323 -20.07 -8.70 -7.29
CA PRO A 323 -21.39 -9.23 -6.96
C PRO A 323 -22.51 -8.21 -7.14
N VAL A 324 -22.20 -6.90 -7.06
CA VAL A 324 -23.20 -5.85 -7.26
C VAL A 324 -23.69 -5.86 -8.71
N THR A 325 -22.78 -5.89 -9.66
CA THR A 325 -23.12 -5.91 -11.09
C THR A 325 -23.72 -7.23 -11.52
N LYS A 326 -23.22 -8.37 -11.01
CA LYS A 326 -23.70 -9.72 -11.42
C LYS A 326 -24.94 -10.20 -10.66
N LEU A 327 -25.13 -9.82 -9.40
CA LEU A 327 -26.30 -10.23 -8.61
C LEU A 327 -27.51 -9.35 -8.83
N THR A 328 -27.33 -8.15 -9.39
CA THR A 328 -28.40 -7.25 -9.81
C THR A 328 -28.82 -7.47 -11.27
N SER A 329 -28.24 -8.50 -11.94
CA SER A 329 -28.42 -8.71 -13.37
C SER A 329 -29.84 -9.04 -13.79
N ASP A 330 -30.16 -8.62 -14.99
CA ASP A 330 -31.18 -8.98 -15.95
C ASP A 330 -32.61 -8.48 -15.77
N LYS A 331 -33.11 -8.12 -14.61
CA LYS A 331 -34.45 -7.57 -14.48
C LYS A 331 -34.54 -6.09 -14.06
N PHE A 332 -33.46 -5.48 -13.66
CA PHE A 332 -33.45 -4.13 -13.04
C PHE A 332 -32.61 -3.06 -13.77
N TYR A 333 -31.88 -3.41 -14.82
CA TYR A 333 -31.16 -2.41 -15.63
C TYR A 333 -32.02 -1.69 -16.67
N ARG A 334 -33.24 -1.39 -16.34
CA ARG A 334 -33.78 -0.11 -16.84
C ARG A 334 -33.23 0.94 -15.87
N SER A 335 -32.17 1.60 -16.33
CA SER A 335 -31.36 2.55 -15.55
C SER A 335 -32.19 3.18 -14.41
N PRO A 336 -31.74 3.10 -13.15
CA PRO A 336 -32.41 3.80 -12.03
C PRO A 336 -32.67 5.28 -12.35
N LYS A 337 -31.79 5.89 -13.16
CA LYS A 337 -31.96 7.24 -13.71
C LYS A 337 -33.19 7.42 -14.60
N ILE A 338 -33.58 6.40 -15.38
CA ILE A 338 -34.78 6.48 -16.27
C ILE A 338 -36.05 6.33 -15.46
N LEU A 339 -36.08 5.40 -14.50
CA LEU A 339 -37.24 5.22 -13.59
C LEU A 339 -37.38 6.45 -12.66
N MET A 340 -36.26 7.00 -12.21
CA MET A 340 -36.19 8.19 -11.38
C MET A 340 -36.60 9.43 -12.16
N LYS A 341 -36.20 9.57 -13.42
CA LYS A 341 -36.59 10.69 -14.28
C LYS A 341 -38.12 10.72 -14.48
N LYS A 342 -38.74 9.58 -14.69
CA LYS A 342 -40.21 9.43 -14.81
C LYS A 342 -40.93 9.79 -13.51
N SER A 343 -40.45 9.34 -12.34
CA SER A 343 -41.01 9.68 -11.02
C SER A 343 -40.76 11.14 -10.61
N LEU A 344 -39.64 11.75 -11.05
CA LEU A 344 -39.30 13.14 -10.74
C LEU A 344 -39.95 14.16 -11.67
N GLU A 345 -40.32 13.78 -12.90
CA GLU A 345 -41.11 14.61 -13.82
C GLU A 345 -42.55 14.82 -13.34
N GLU A 346 -43.11 13.87 -12.57
CA GLU A 346 -44.44 13.97 -11.96
C GLU A 346 -44.52 14.91 -10.73
N HIS A 347 -43.36 15.36 -10.17
CA HIS A 347 -43.33 16.14 -8.92
C HIS A 347 -42.44 17.39 -9.02
N LYS A 348 -43.05 18.58 -8.95
CA LYS A 348 -42.37 19.89 -9.11
C LYS A 348 -41.61 20.40 -7.88
N ASN A 349 -41.76 19.80 -6.69
CA ASN A 349 -41.20 20.32 -5.42
C ASN A 349 -39.87 19.62 -5.03
N LYS A 350 -38.78 20.39 -4.85
CA LYS A 350 -37.42 19.90 -4.59
C LYS A 350 -37.29 19.11 -3.28
N LYS A 351 -38.00 19.47 -2.22
CA LYS A 351 -37.99 18.79 -0.91
C LYS A 351 -38.74 17.45 -0.96
N TYR A 352 -39.79 17.40 -1.77
CA TYR A 352 -40.57 16.21 -2.04
C TYR A 352 -39.77 15.24 -2.93
N LYS A 353 -39.03 15.73 -3.91
CA LYS A 353 -38.12 14.94 -4.78
C LYS A 353 -37.07 14.18 -3.99
N THR A 354 -36.46 14.78 -2.97
CA THR A 354 -35.44 14.13 -2.12
C THR A 354 -36.06 13.04 -1.24
N ARG A 355 -37.28 13.27 -0.71
CA ARG A 355 -38.01 12.30 0.11
C ARG A 355 -38.46 11.10 -0.73
N VAL A 356 -39.05 11.35 -1.89
CA VAL A 356 -39.46 10.31 -2.85
C VAL A 356 -38.27 9.50 -3.36
N PHE A 357 -37.13 10.16 -3.60
CA PHE A 357 -35.88 9.50 -3.96
C PHE A 357 -35.40 8.54 -2.86
N ASN A 358 -35.35 9.01 -1.63
CA ASN A 358 -34.92 8.20 -0.50
C ASN A 358 -35.88 7.05 -0.20
N GLU A 359 -37.19 7.27 -0.34
CA GLU A 359 -38.21 6.23 -0.17
C GLU A 359 -38.22 5.24 -1.34
N PHE A 360 -38.02 5.72 -2.57
CA PHE A 360 -37.89 4.86 -3.77
C PHE A 360 -36.61 4.02 -3.71
N PHE A 361 -35.48 4.63 -3.33
CA PHE A 361 -34.22 3.93 -3.15
C PHE A 361 -34.32 2.88 -2.03
N LYS A 362 -34.85 3.26 -0.86
CA LYS A 362 -35.16 2.32 0.23
C LYS A 362 -36.06 1.17 -0.24
N LYS A 363 -37.16 1.46 -0.91
CA LYS A 363 -38.17 0.46 -1.29
C LYS A 363 -37.74 -0.47 -2.41
N HIS A 364 -36.92 -0.02 -3.37
CA HIS A 364 -36.56 -0.80 -4.56
C HIS A 364 -35.18 -1.44 -4.46
N PHE A 365 -34.26 -0.87 -3.71
CA PHE A 365 -32.92 -1.43 -3.51
C PHE A 365 -32.77 -2.21 -2.20
N HIS A 366 -33.57 -1.92 -1.15
CA HIS A 366 -33.48 -2.63 0.13
C HIS A 366 -34.18 -4.01 0.13
N ASN A 367 -35.34 -4.14 -0.48
CA ASN A 367 -36.22 -5.27 -0.17
C ASN A 367 -36.15 -6.48 -1.11
N ARG A 368 -35.46 -6.45 -2.24
CA ARG A 368 -35.48 -7.58 -3.19
C ARG A 368 -34.14 -8.10 -3.68
N THR A 369 -33.07 -7.33 -3.55
CA THR A 369 -31.78 -7.67 -4.15
C THR A 369 -30.80 -8.31 -3.15
N TYR A 370 -31.00 -8.08 -1.86
CA TYR A 370 -30.01 -8.43 -0.85
C TYR A 370 -30.24 -9.73 -0.10
N GLN A 371 -31.50 -10.14 0.09
CA GLN A 371 -31.86 -11.25 1.00
C GLN A 371 -31.21 -12.58 0.62
N ALA A 372 -31.40 -13.03 -0.61
CA ALA A 372 -30.86 -14.32 -1.07
C ALA A 372 -29.38 -14.27 -1.47
N THR A 373 -28.72 -13.11 -1.40
CA THR A 373 -27.41 -12.86 -2.02
C THR A 373 -26.26 -12.58 -1.03
N LEU A 374 -26.53 -12.37 0.26
CA LEU A 374 -25.47 -12.11 1.26
C LEU A 374 -24.43 -13.22 1.31
N GLN A 375 -24.87 -14.46 1.43
CA GLN A 375 -23.96 -15.60 1.45
C GLN A 375 -23.19 -15.72 0.13
N LYS A 376 -23.86 -15.54 -1.00
CA LYS A 376 -23.21 -15.54 -2.33
C LYS A 376 -22.18 -14.42 -2.45
N HIS A 377 -22.52 -13.21 -1.97
CA HIS A 377 -21.57 -12.10 -1.95
C HIS A 377 -20.32 -12.44 -1.11
N LEU A 378 -20.53 -12.94 0.10
CA LEU A 378 -19.42 -13.30 0.96
C LEU A 378 -18.60 -14.48 0.41
N LEU A 379 -19.22 -15.43 -0.29
CA LEU A 379 -18.53 -16.51 -1.00
C LEU A 379 -17.67 -15.99 -2.16
N ILE A 380 -18.15 -15.00 -2.92
CA ILE A 380 -17.35 -14.35 -3.97
C ILE A 380 -16.12 -13.67 -3.35
N ILE A 381 -16.31 -12.93 -2.25
CA ILE A 381 -15.20 -12.33 -1.49
C ILE A 381 -14.23 -13.42 -0.99
N LYS A 382 -14.76 -14.56 -0.54
CA LYS A 382 -13.95 -15.69 -0.08
C LYS A 382 -13.08 -16.25 -1.20
N VAL A 383 -13.67 -16.54 -2.37
CA VAL A 383 -12.91 -17.02 -3.54
C VAL A 383 -11.86 -16.00 -3.96
N PHE A 384 -12.22 -14.71 -4.01
CA PHE A 384 -11.29 -13.63 -4.28
C PHE A 384 -10.13 -13.59 -3.27
N SER A 385 -10.42 -13.74 -1.97
CA SER A 385 -9.41 -13.72 -0.91
C SER A 385 -8.44 -14.90 -0.95
N ASP A 386 -8.89 -16.05 -1.45
CA ASP A 386 -8.04 -17.24 -1.64
C ASP A 386 -7.11 -17.07 -2.84
N LEU A 387 -7.59 -16.45 -3.93
CA LEU A 387 -6.79 -16.18 -5.13
C LEU A 387 -5.79 -15.05 -4.92
N TYR A 388 -6.19 -14.00 -4.21
CA TYR A 388 -5.38 -12.78 -4.00
C TYR A 388 -5.25 -12.43 -2.49
N PRO A 389 -4.49 -13.21 -1.71
CA PRO A 389 -4.35 -13.00 -0.28
C PRO A 389 -3.81 -11.60 0.05
N ASN A 390 -4.40 -10.96 1.06
CA ASN A 390 -4.01 -9.63 1.53
C ASN A 390 -4.11 -8.51 0.47
N SER A 391 -4.91 -8.69 -0.59
CA SER A 391 -5.17 -7.67 -1.59
C SER A 391 -5.78 -6.41 -0.97
N GLY A 392 -5.38 -5.24 -1.45
CA GLY A 392 -6.02 -3.97 -1.05
C GLY A 392 -7.49 -3.88 -1.50
N GLN A 393 -7.87 -4.56 -2.59
CA GLN A 393 -9.25 -4.63 -3.07
C GLN A 393 -10.15 -5.42 -2.10
N LEU A 394 -9.60 -6.36 -1.34
CA LEU A 394 -10.34 -7.12 -0.33
C LEU A 394 -10.93 -6.23 0.77
N ILE A 395 -10.22 -5.17 1.15
CA ILE A 395 -10.72 -4.18 2.11
C ILE A 395 -11.92 -3.44 1.53
N ALA A 396 -11.86 -3.02 0.28
CA ALA A 396 -12.96 -2.34 -0.41
C ALA A 396 -14.18 -3.25 -0.54
N ALA A 397 -13.98 -4.52 -0.92
CA ALA A 397 -15.03 -5.53 -1.03
C ALA A 397 -15.74 -5.81 0.31
N LEU A 398 -14.97 -5.87 1.40
CA LEU A 398 -15.54 -6.06 2.74
C LEU A 398 -16.29 -4.81 3.24
N HIS A 399 -15.85 -3.60 2.90
CA HIS A 399 -16.61 -2.38 3.19
C HIS A 399 -17.92 -2.32 2.41
N GLU A 400 -17.92 -2.78 1.17
CA GLU A 400 -19.14 -2.90 0.38
C GLU A 400 -20.12 -3.92 0.99
N PHE A 401 -19.61 -5.07 1.43
CA PHE A 401 -20.40 -6.07 2.16
C PHE A 401 -20.94 -5.49 3.48
N GLU A 402 -20.12 -4.72 4.23
CA GLU A 402 -20.55 -4.01 5.44
C GLU A 402 -21.72 -3.05 5.17
N GLY A 403 -21.61 -2.25 4.11
CA GLY A 403 -22.70 -1.35 3.71
C GLY A 403 -24.02 -2.09 3.49
N ARG A 404 -23.96 -3.22 2.80
CA ARG A 404 -25.14 -4.08 2.60
C ARG A 404 -25.67 -4.68 3.90
N LEU A 405 -24.78 -5.12 4.81
CA LEU A 405 -25.16 -5.70 6.09
C LEU A 405 -25.83 -4.64 6.99
N LEU A 406 -25.35 -3.41 6.97
CA LEU A 406 -25.92 -2.30 7.75
C LEU A 406 -27.29 -1.88 7.25
N ASP A 407 -27.51 -1.95 5.93
CA ASP A 407 -28.76 -1.59 5.30
C ASP A 407 -29.91 -2.58 5.56
N LEU A 408 -29.61 -3.77 6.02
CA LEU A 408 -30.63 -4.79 6.33
C LEU A 408 -31.36 -4.47 7.63
N ASN A 409 -32.70 -4.44 7.55
CA ASN A 409 -33.56 -4.40 8.72
C ASN A 409 -33.52 -5.73 9.46
N TYR A 410 -33.87 -5.71 10.74
CA TYR A 410 -34.07 -6.89 11.55
C TYR A 410 -35.02 -7.94 10.91
N LYS A 411 -36.18 -7.49 10.40
CA LYS A 411 -37.16 -8.35 9.73
C LYS A 411 -36.62 -9.00 8.44
N ASP A 412 -35.76 -8.29 7.73
CA ASP A 412 -35.13 -8.79 6.51
C ASP A 412 -34.04 -9.82 6.84
N PHE A 413 -33.36 -9.68 7.96
CA PHE A 413 -32.35 -10.60 8.45
C PHE A 413 -32.96 -11.98 8.81
N ARG A 414 -34.14 -11.99 9.41
CA ARG A 414 -34.90 -13.20 9.71
C ARG A 414 -35.33 -14.01 8.48
N ASN A 415 -35.59 -13.31 7.39
CA ASN A 415 -36.08 -13.93 6.14
C ASN A 415 -34.96 -14.38 5.20
N ILE A 416 -33.69 -14.19 5.57
CA ILE A 416 -32.53 -14.51 4.71
C ILE A 416 -32.38 -16.02 4.47
N GLY A 417 -32.98 -16.88 5.28
CA GLY A 417 -32.88 -18.35 5.13
C GLY A 417 -31.44 -18.87 5.22
N THR A 418 -30.50 -17.99 5.58
CA THR A 418 -29.08 -18.29 5.70
C THR A 418 -28.75 -18.33 7.17
N GLU A 419 -28.25 -19.45 7.62
CA GLU A 419 -27.72 -19.57 8.96
C GLU A 419 -26.59 -18.55 9.14
N VAL A 420 -26.75 -17.62 10.06
CA VAL A 420 -25.76 -16.58 10.36
C VAL A 420 -24.41 -17.19 10.71
N GLU A 421 -24.43 -18.38 11.30
CA GLU A 421 -23.24 -19.18 11.61
C GLU A 421 -22.39 -19.43 10.36
N VAL A 422 -23.03 -19.67 9.19
CA VAL A 422 -22.32 -19.87 7.92
C VAL A 422 -21.61 -18.58 7.48
N LEU A 423 -22.24 -17.41 7.64
CA LEU A 423 -21.62 -16.11 7.35
C LEU A 423 -20.45 -15.86 8.28
N ILE A 424 -20.59 -16.15 9.56
CA ILE A 424 -19.52 -16.04 10.56
C ILE A 424 -18.36 -16.98 10.19
N ALA A 425 -18.65 -18.24 9.86
CA ALA A 425 -17.62 -19.21 9.51
C ALA A 425 -16.81 -18.78 8.27
N ILE A 426 -17.49 -18.31 7.22
CA ILE A 426 -16.83 -17.81 6.01
C ILE A 426 -15.96 -16.59 6.35
N LEU A 427 -16.49 -15.63 7.11
CA LEU A 427 -15.78 -14.41 7.47
C LEU A 427 -14.55 -14.69 8.33
N VAL A 428 -14.66 -15.61 9.30
CA VAL A 428 -13.53 -16.05 10.14
C VAL A 428 -12.43 -16.69 9.27
N ASP A 429 -12.79 -17.53 8.30
CA ASP A 429 -11.79 -18.13 7.40
C ASP A 429 -11.08 -17.07 6.53
N ILE A 430 -11.82 -16.08 6.02
CA ILE A 430 -11.24 -14.95 5.28
C ILE A 430 -10.24 -14.18 6.17
N ILE A 431 -10.61 -13.87 7.42
CA ILE A 431 -9.74 -13.14 8.37
C ILE A 431 -8.46 -13.93 8.68
N LYS A 432 -8.60 -15.22 9.00
CA LYS A 432 -7.45 -16.08 9.32
C LYS A 432 -6.42 -16.13 8.20
N LYS A 433 -6.85 -16.15 6.96
CA LYS A 433 -5.98 -16.22 5.78
C LYS A 433 -5.44 -14.86 5.33
N ASN A 434 -6.05 -13.77 5.80
CA ASN A 434 -5.74 -12.41 5.36
C ASN A 434 -5.55 -11.46 6.55
N PRO A 435 -4.43 -11.51 7.27
CA PRO A 435 -4.20 -10.67 8.46
C PRO A 435 -4.37 -9.16 8.25
N LYS A 436 -4.15 -8.66 7.02
CA LYS A 436 -4.32 -7.23 6.72
C LYS A 436 -5.74 -6.70 6.87
N ILE A 437 -6.74 -7.58 6.84
CA ILE A 437 -8.15 -7.20 6.97
C ILE A 437 -8.71 -7.43 8.36
N THR A 438 -7.87 -7.77 9.35
CA THR A 438 -8.33 -8.14 10.71
C THR A 438 -9.23 -7.06 11.31
N GLU A 439 -8.89 -5.79 11.16
CA GLU A 439 -9.67 -4.67 11.73
C GLU A 439 -11.09 -4.64 11.18
N ILE A 440 -11.24 -4.62 9.85
CA ILE A 440 -12.56 -4.62 9.21
C ILE A 440 -13.31 -5.93 9.42
N GLY A 441 -12.59 -7.05 9.42
CA GLY A 441 -13.17 -8.37 9.66
C GLY A 441 -13.78 -8.50 11.07
N VAL A 442 -13.06 -8.06 12.11
CA VAL A 442 -13.56 -8.04 13.49
C VAL A 442 -14.74 -7.09 13.63
N LYS A 443 -14.72 -5.94 12.96
CA LYS A 443 -15.85 -5.00 12.93
C LYS A 443 -17.09 -5.65 12.32
N LEU A 444 -16.94 -6.38 11.21
CA LEU A 444 -18.03 -7.12 10.56
C LEU A 444 -18.58 -8.23 11.46
N LEU A 445 -17.70 -9.01 12.11
CA LEU A 445 -18.12 -10.02 13.09
C LEU A 445 -18.92 -9.39 14.23
N SER A 446 -18.44 -8.29 14.79
CA SER A 446 -19.18 -7.54 15.82
C SER A 446 -20.55 -7.06 15.34
N THR A 447 -20.65 -6.61 14.09
CA THR A 447 -21.92 -6.16 13.49
C THR A 447 -22.89 -7.34 13.32
N LEU A 448 -22.42 -8.50 12.86
CA LEU A 448 -23.21 -9.73 12.77
C LEU A 448 -23.71 -10.19 14.14
N LEU A 449 -22.81 -10.28 15.12
CA LEU A 449 -23.15 -10.70 16.48
C LEU A 449 -24.14 -9.75 17.17
N LYS A 450 -24.01 -8.44 16.99
CA LYS A 450 -24.98 -7.47 17.53
C LYS A 450 -26.37 -7.66 16.92
N LYS A 451 -26.46 -7.97 15.64
CA LYS A 451 -27.76 -8.24 14.99
C LYS A 451 -28.42 -9.52 15.54
N ILE A 452 -27.64 -10.53 15.90
CA ILE A 452 -28.12 -11.78 16.52
C ILE A 452 -28.59 -11.53 17.96
N ASN A 453 -27.77 -10.87 18.79
CA ASN A 453 -28.11 -10.63 20.20
C ASN A 453 -29.33 -9.74 20.37
N PHE A 454 -29.60 -8.84 19.39
CA PHE A 454 -30.83 -8.05 19.40
C PHE A 454 -32.07 -8.92 19.19
N GLU A 455 -31.96 -10.02 18.45
CA GLU A 455 -33.04 -11.01 18.28
C GLU A 455 -33.41 -11.74 19.59
N GLU A 456 -32.40 -12.22 20.33
CA GLU A 456 -32.65 -12.89 21.60
C GLU A 456 -33.26 -11.94 22.65
N PHE A 457 -32.86 -10.68 22.64
CA PHE A 457 -33.36 -9.67 23.57
C PHE A 457 -34.82 -9.29 23.27
N GLU A 458 -35.17 -9.05 21.99
CA GLU A 458 -36.58 -8.77 21.62
C GLU A 458 -37.49 -9.97 21.86
N MET A 459 -37.04 -11.20 21.59
CA MET A 459 -37.83 -12.40 21.85
C MET A 459 -38.11 -12.56 23.34
N LYS A 460 -37.09 -12.40 24.19
CA LYS A 460 -37.27 -12.43 25.67
C LYS A 460 -38.19 -11.33 26.18
N TYR A 461 -38.14 -10.15 25.55
CA TYR A 461 -39.00 -9.01 25.92
C TYR A 461 -40.44 -9.23 25.47
N LEU A 462 -40.68 -9.80 24.29
CA LEU A 462 -42.02 -10.17 23.80
C LEU A 462 -42.62 -11.34 24.60
N GLU A 463 -41.81 -12.33 24.95
CA GLU A 463 -42.24 -13.46 25.80
C GLU A 463 -42.57 -12.98 27.22
N SER A 464 -41.81 -12.05 27.79
CA SER A 464 -42.10 -11.48 29.12
C SER A 464 -43.34 -10.59 29.15
N ASN A 465 -43.63 -9.86 28.03
CA ASN A 465 -44.85 -9.04 27.95
C ASN A 465 -46.11 -9.90 27.68
N ASN A 466 -46.01 -10.96 26.86
CA ASN A 466 -47.10 -11.89 26.65
C ASN A 466 -47.46 -12.70 27.92
N SER A 467 -46.45 -13.01 28.75
CA SER A 467 -46.70 -13.65 30.04
C SER A 467 -47.37 -12.73 31.08
N ASN A 468 -47.14 -11.41 30.96
CA ASN A 468 -47.78 -10.41 31.83
C ASN A 468 -49.23 -10.06 31.41
N GLU A 469 -49.56 -10.17 30.10
CA GLU A 469 -50.93 -9.99 29.62
C GLU A 469 -51.84 -11.19 29.97
N VAL A 470 -51.27 -12.42 30.04
CA VAL A 470 -52.03 -13.62 30.43
C VAL A 470 -52.31 -13.66 31.94
N GLN A 471 -51.49 -12.96 32.77
CA GLN A 471 -51.75 -12.87 34.22
C GLN A 471 -52.76 -11.75 34.59
N SER A 472 -53.01 -10.78 33.73
CA SER A 472 -54.02 -9.72 34.00
C SER A 472 -55.46 -10.09 33.62
N ASP A 473 -55.67 -11.21 32.91
CA ASP A 473 -57.01 -11.71 32.58
C ASP A 473 -57.54 -12.79 33.56
N PHE A 474 -56.81 -13.02 34.69
CA PHE A 474 -57.21 -13.98 35.75
C PHE A 474 -57.30 -13.36 37.17
N GLU A 475 -57.34 -12.03 37.29
CA GLU A 475 -57.81 -11.30 38.48
C GLU A 475 -59.08 -10.49 38.12
#